data_f06ff6d48c0cf603f463c539420f118e
#
_entry.id   f06ff6d48c0cf603f463c539420f118e
#
_cell.length_a   1.000
_cell.length_b   1.000
_cell.length_c   1.000
_cell.angle_alpha   90.00
_cell.angle_beta   90.00
_cell.angle_gamma   90.00
#
_symmetry.space_group_name_H-M   'P 1'
#
loop_
_entity.id
_entity.type
_entity.pdbx_description
1 polymer ?
#
loop_
_entity_poly.entity_id
_entity_poly.type
_entity_poly.pdbx_seq_one_letter_code
_entity_poly.pdbx_strand_id
1 'polypeptide(L)'
;MLRKLSIVFLLILTSLGFIAGNVNAANEQAKQEVVFADAGWDSVKFHNAVAGFIGTHAYNITPKIISGSTPIIQTALLRGDVDVHMELWTDNVPTFEADMKTGKLLNLGINFDDDKQGLYVPRYLIEGDAKRGIRFENRQRPCALCAPVQGS
;
A
#
# COMPACT_ATOMS: atom_id res chain seq x y z
N MET A 1 -24.84 -31.59 -61.25
CA MET A 1 -24.66 -31.90 -59.82
C MET A 1 -23.27 -31.53 -59.29
N LEU A 2 -22.18 -31.77 -60.02
CA LEU A 2 -20.78 -31.47 -59.58
C LEU A 2 -20.53 -30.01 -59.24
N ARG A 3 -21.07 -29.03 -60.01
CA ARG A 3 -20.84 -27.60 -59.75
C ARG A 3 -21.44 -27.08 -58.42
N LYS A 4 -22.53 -27.68 -57.96
CA LYS A 4 -23.14 -27.32 -56.67
C LYS A 4 -22.36 -27.90 -55.48
N LEU A 5 -21.74 -29.07 -55.66
CA LEU A 5 -20.88 -29.70 -54.65
C LEU A 5 -19.58 -28.90 -54.43
N SER A 6 -18.97 -28.36 -55.50
CA SER A 6 -17.75 -27.54 -55.43
C SER A 6 -17.97 -26.24 -54.68
N ILE A 7 -19.14 -25.59 -54.83
CA ILE A 7 -19.46 -24.33 -54.13
C ILE A 7 -19.64 -24.56 -52.63
N VAL A 8 -20.32 -25.67 -52.26
CA VAL A 8 -20.48 -26.04 -50.83
C VAL A 8 -19.16 -26.38 -50.18
N PHE A 9 -18.25 -27.07 -50.87
CA PHE A 9 -16.91 -27.41 -50.36
C PHE A 9 -16.05 -26.16 -50.19
N LEU A 10 -16.14 -25.19 -51.09
CA LEU A 10 -15.43 -23.91 -51.00
C LEU A 10 -15.92 -23.05 -49.82
N LEU A 11 -17.23 -23.04 -49.55
CA LEU A 11 -17.83 -22.33 -48.42
C LEU A 11 -17.46 -22.94 -47.05
N ILE A 12 -17.29 -24.26 -46.98
CA ILE A 12 -16.84 -24.95 -45.75
C ILE A 12 -15.34 -24.67 -45.47
N LEU A 13 -14.50 -24.63 -46.53
CA LEU A 13 -13.09 -24.29 -46.34
C LEU A 13 -12.86 -22.85 -45.88
N THR A 14 -13.67 -21.90 -46.31
CA THR A 14 -13.58 -20.50 -45.87
C THR A 14 -14.05 -20.29 -44.43
N SER A 15 -15.03 -21.09 -43.96
CA SER A 15 -15.50 -21.02 -42.58
C SER A 15 -14.51 -21.61 -41.55
N LEU A 16 -13.71 -22.61 -41.93
CA LEU A 16 -12.66 -23.17 -41.06
C LEU A 16 -11.44 -22.22 -40.88
N GLY A 17 -11.15 -21.39 -41.88
CA GLY A 17 -10.08 -20.40 -41.81
C GLY A 17 -10.33 -19.23 -40.85
N PHE A 18 -11.60 -18.92 -40.57
CA PHE A 18 -11.95 -17.82 -39.66
C PHE A 18 -11.85 -18.17 -38.15
N ILE A 19 -11.85 -19.46 -37.82
CA ILE A 19 -11.76 -19.90 -36.42
C ILE A 19 -10.33 -19.98 -35.93
N ALA A 20 -9.34 -20.12 -36.81
CA ALA A 20 -7.93 -20.23 -36.44
C ALA A 20 -7.23 -18.89 -36.14
N GLY A 21 -7.86 -17.75 -36.47
CA GLY A 21 -7.26 -16.42 -36.32
C GLY A 21 -7.40 -15.76 -34.94
N ASN A 22 -8.25 -16.28 -34.06
CA ASN A 22 -8.60 -15.60 -32.81
C ASN A 22 -8.08 -16.26 -31.53
N VAL A 23 -7.23 -17.27 -31.63
CA VAL A 23 -6.77 -18.00 -30.43
C VAL A 23 -5.56 -17.33 -29.75
N ASN A 24 -4.91 -16.35 -30.38
CA ASN A 24 -3.75 -15.67 -29.81
C ASN A 24 -4.04 -14.28 -29.19
N ALA A 25 -5.28 -13.82 -29.17
CA ALA A 25 -5.63 -12.50 -28.59
C ALA A 25 -6.05 -12.56 -27.10
N ALA A 26 -5.98 -13.74 -26.47
CA ALA A 26 -6.61 -13.96 -25.17
C ALA A 26 -5.65 -13.98 -23.98
N ASN A 27 -4.38 -13.54 -24.11
CA ASN A 27 -3.46 -13.61 -22.94
C ASN A 27 -2.40 -12.52 -22.83
N GLU A 28 -2.58 -11.36 -23.45
CA GLU A 28 -1.93 -10.15 -22.93
C GLU A 28 -2.90 -9.50 -21.94
N GLN A 29 -2.91 -10.01 -20.73
CA GLN A 29 -3.53 -9.33 -19.61
C GLN A 29 -2.85 -7.96 -19.52
N ALA A 30 -3.60 -6.90 -19.84
CA ALA A 30 -3.07 -5.53 -19.82
C ALA A 30 -2.39 -5.32 -18.47
N LYS A 31 -1.13 -4.88 -18.48
CA LYS A 31 -0.34 -4.66 -17.27
C LYS A 31 -1.05 -3.57 -16.45
N GLN A 32 -1.56 -3.92 -15.28
CA GLN A 32 -2.30 -2.99 -14.44
C GLN A 32 -1.30 -2.14 -13.65
N GLU A 33 -1.37 -0.82 -13.80
CA GLU A 33 -0.63 0.10 -12.96
C GLU A 33 -1.30 0.22 -11.60
N VAL A 34 -0.50 0.16 -10.51
CA VAL A 34 -0.96 0.36 -9.13
C VAL A 34 -0.05 1.39 -8.47
N VAL A 35 -0.66 2.43 -7.93
CA VAL A 35 0.00 3.58 -7.32
C VAL A 35 0.06 3.41 -5.81
N PHE A 36 1.27 3.28 -5.28
CA PHE A 36 1.56 3.15 -3.86
C PHE A 36 1.93 4.50 -3.23
N ALA A 37 1.43 4.76 -2.05
CA ALA A 37 1.81 5.92 -1.24
C ALA A 37 3.18 5.74 -0.59
N ASP A 38 4.04 6.77 -0.65
CA ASP A 38 5.26 6.87 0.14
C ASP A 38 5.20 8.10 1.04
N ALA A 39 4.93 7.87 2.32
CA ALA A 39 4.87 8.93 3.33
C ALA A 39 6.25 9.33 3.91
N GLY A 40 7.33 8.76 3.39
CA GLY A 40 8.70 9.24 3.56
C GLY A 40 9.56 8.45 4.56
N TRP A 41 9.01 7.51 5.31
CA TRP A 41 9.81 6.67 6.26
C TRP A 41 10.20 5.32 5.66
N ASP A 42 11.22 4.69 6.21
CA ASP A 42 11.87 3.53 5.59
C ASP A 42 11.01 2.27 5.61
N SER A 43 10.19 2.07 6.64
CA SER A 43 9.28 0.90 6.72
C SER A 43 8.23 0.91 5.60
N VAL A 44 7.61 2.06 5.30
CA VAL A 44 6.64 2.12 4.19
C VAL A 44 7.30 1.87 2.84
N LYS A 45 8.55 2.34 2.65
CA LYS A 45 9.32 2.04 1.43
C LYS A 45 9.59 0.55 1.29
N PHE A 46 9.95 -0.12 2.41
CA PHE A 46 10.13 -1.56 2.44
C PHE A 46 8.84 -2.31 2.10
N HIS A 47 7.72 -1.95 2.71
CA HIS A 47 6.41 -2.54 2.41
C HIS A 47 6.02 -2.35 0.94
N ASN A 48 6.21 -1.16 0.40
CA ASN A 48 5.96 -0.86 -1.02
C ASN A 48 6.84 -1.69 -1.95
N ALA A 49 8.13 -1.86 -1.59
CA ALA A 49 9.05 -2.66 -2.40
C ALA A 49 8.65 -4.14 -2.42
N VAL A 50 8.27 -4.71 -1.26
CA VAL A 50 7.81 -6.10 -1.17
C VAL A 50 6.50 -6.30 -1.93
N ALA A 51 5.50 -5.45 -1.70
CA ALA A 51 4.21 -5.54 -2.38
C ALA A 51 4.35 -5.34 -3.89
N GLY A 52 5.16 -4.36 -4.31
CA GLY A 52 5.45 -4.11 -5.71
C GLY A 52 6.18 -5.27 -6.39
N PHE A 53 7.13 -5.91 -5.70
CA PHE A 53 7.81 -7.10 -6.20
C PHE A 53 6.82 -8.26 -6.41
N ILE A 54 6.00 -8.56 -5.41
CA ILE A 54 4.98 -9.62 -5.51
C ILE A 54 3.98 -9.28 -6.62
N GLY A 55 3.50 -8.04 -6.66
CA GLY A 55 2.55 -7.57 -7.66
C GLY A 55 3.07 -7.72 -9.08
N THR A 56 4.34 -7.36 -9.30
CA THR A 56 4.97 -7.48 -10.61
C THR A 56 5.14 -8.94 -11.04
N HIS A 57 5.58 -9.84 -10.15
CA HIS A 57 5.94 -11.21 -10.52
C HIS A 57 4.76 -12.18 -10.48
N ALA A 58 3.74 -11.92 -9.66
CA ALA A 58 2.62 -12.84 -9.48
C ALA A 58 1.30 -12.33 -10.11
N TYR A 59 1.16 -11.01 -10.27
CA TYR A 59 -0.13 -10.40 -10.65
C TYR A 59 -0.05 -9.47 -11.87
N ASN A 60 1.07 -9.44 -12.57
CA ASN A 60 1.28 -8.57 -13.75
C ASN A 60 1.02 -7.09 -13.48
N ILE A 61 1.38 -6.60 -12.29
CA ILE A 61 1.22 -5.20 -11.88
C ILE A 61 2.46 -4.39 -12.23
N THR A 62 2.27 -3.12 -12.59
CA THR A 62 3.34 -2.11 -12.65
C THR A 62 3.21 -1.21 -11.44
N PRO A 63 4.07 -1.34 -10.41
CA PRO A 63 4.03 -0.44 -9.26
C PRO A 63 4.53 0.94 -9.64
N LYS A 64 3.80 1.98 -9.22
CA LYS A 64 4.23 3.37 -9.18
C LYS A 64 4.25 3.87 -7.76
N ILE A 65 5.10 4.85 -7.47
CA ILE A 65 5.22 5.46 -6.14
C ILE A 65 4.89 6.94 -6.24
N ILE A 66 4.02 7.41 -5.37
CA ILE A 66 3.76 8.84 -5.13
C ILE A 66 4.18 9.18 -3.71
N SER A 67 5.12 10.11 -3.58
CA SER A 67 5.62 10.57 -2.27
C SER A 67 4.90 11.85 -1.83
N GLY A 68 4.66 11.96 -0.52
CA GLY A 68 4.03 13.14 0.07
C GLY A 68 3.92 13.04 1.59
N SER A 69 3.53 14.14 2.23
CA SER A 69 3.18 14.11 3.66
C SER A 69 1.88 13.33 3.89
N THR A 70 1.67 12.81 5.09
CA THR A 70 0.46 12.03 5.43
C THR A 70 -0.85 12.72 5.02
N PRO A 71 -1.09 14.02 5.26
CA PRO A 71 -2.33 14.66 4.83
C PRO A 71 -2.49 14.72 3.30
N ILE A 72 -1.38 14.92 2.58
CA ILE A 72 -1.39 14.96 1.11
C ILE A 72 -1.73 13.58 0.56
N ILE A 73 -1.06 12.55 1.06
CA ILE A 73 -1.30 11.14 0.67
C ILE A 73 -2.73 10.73 1.00
N GLN A 74 -3.24 11.07 2.19
CA GLN A 74 -4.63 10.78 2.57
C GLN A 74 -5.64 11.40 1.59
N THR A 75 -5.39 12.65 1.18
CA THR A 75 -6.23 13.31 0.17
C THR A 75 -6.15 12.62 -1.18
N ALA A 76 -4.95 12.24 -1.62
CA ALA A 76 -4.72 11.54 -2.88
C ALA A 76 -5.41 10.16 -2.90
N LEU A 77 -5.37 9.43 -1.78
CA LEU A 77 -6.05 8.14 -1.61
C LEU A 77 -7.58 8.30 -1.72
N LEU A 78 -8.16 9.31 -1.06
CA LEU A 78 -9.60 9.61 -1.15
C LEU A 78 -10.06 10.03 -2.54
N ARG A 79 -9.16 10.60 -3.35
CA ARG A 79 -9.43 11.02 -4.73
C ARG A 79 -9.21 9.92 -5.75
N GLY A 80 -8.51 8.84 -5.36
CA GLY A 80 -8.10 7.76 -6.27
C GLY A 80 -6.86 8.11 -7.11
N ASP A 81 -6.07 9.12 -6.71
CA ASP A 81 -4.76 9.41 -7.30
C ASP A 81 -3.69 8.44 -6.77
N VAL A 82 -3.96 7.78 -5.65
CA VAL A 82 -3.19 6.71 -5.01
C VAL A 82 -4.14 5.54 -4.77
N ASP A 83 -3.69 4.32 -5.09
CA ASP A 83 -4.48 3.11 -4.93
C ASP A 83 -4.25 2.44 -3.58
N VAL A 84 -3.01 2.48 -3.08
CA VAL A 84 -2.61 1.71 -1.89
C VAL A 84 -1.73 2.55 -0.96
N HIS A 85 -2.07 2.55 0.31
CA HIS A 85 -1.21 3.00 1.41
C HIS A 85 -0.87 1.80 2.29
N MET A 86 0.39 1.33 2.22
CA MET A 86 0.81 0.08 2.88
C MET A 86 1.00 0.22 4.39
N GLU A 87 1.14 1.45 4.90
CA GLU A 87 1.42 1.69 6.32
C GLU A 87 0.83 3.04 6.75
N LEU A 88 -0.49 3.04 7.00
CA LEU A 88 -1.18 4.21 7.51
C LEU A 88 -1.26 4.16 9.04
N TRP A 89 -0.69 5.16 9.70
CA TRP A 89 -0.77 5.35 11.14
C TRP A 89 -2.08 6.08 11.47
N THR A 90 -3.15 5.31 11.68
CA THR A 90 -4.53 5.81 11.74
C THR A 90 -4.74 6.84 12.85
N ASP A 91 -4.08 6.67 14.00
CA ASP A 91 -4.15 7.61 15.13
C ASP A 91 -3.59 9.01 14.79
N ASN A 92 -2.75 9.10 13.77
CA ASN A 92 -2.18 10.35 13.29
C ASN A 92 -3.01 11.00 12.17
N VAL A 93 -4.15 10.41 11.81
CA VAL A 93 -5.06 10.91 10.77
C VAL A 93 -6.41 11.26 11.39
N PRO A 94 -6.63 12.51 11.84
CA PRO A 94 -7.85 12.89 12.56
C PRO A 94 -9.15 12.65 11.78
N THR A 95 -9.07 12.59 10.45
CA THR A 95 -10.23 12.37 9.58
C THR A 95 -10.48 10.90 9.26
N PHE A 96 -9.61 9.97 9.70
CA PHE A 96 -9.63 8.58 9.27
C PHE A 96 -11.01 7.93 9.43
N GLU A 97 -11.64 8.06 10.58
CA GLU A 97 -12.96 7.49 10.83
C GLU A 97 -14.06 8.06 9.92
N ALA A 98 -13.97 9.37 9.63
CA ALA A 98 -14.91 10.02 8.71
C ALA A 98 -14.66 9.58 7.27
N ASP A 99 -13.38 9.45 6.89
CA ASP A 99 -12.95 9.02 5.55
C ASP A 99 -13.40 7.58 5.27
N MET A 100 -13.28 6.68 6.24
CA MET A 100 -13.77 5.31 6.15
C MET A 100 -15.28 5.24 5.93
N LYS A 101 -16.06 6.11 6.59
CA LYS A 101 -17.52 6.17 6.42
C LYS A 101 -17.96 6.60 5.02
N THR A 102 -17.07 7.20 4.23
CA THR A 102 -17.37 7.55 2.82
C THR A 102 -17.53 6.32 1.92
N GLY A 103 -17.04 5.16 2.36
CA GLY A 103 -17.00 3.94 1.55
C GLY A 103 -15.97 3.96 0.41
N LYS A 104 -15.14 4.99 0.33
CA LYS A 104 -14.08 5.11 -0.69
C LYS A 104 -12.82 4.35 -0.34
N LEU A 105 -12.61 4.06 0.93
CA LEU A 105 -11.45 3.37 1.45
C LEU A 105 -11.83 1.97 1.95
N LEU A 106 -10.93 1.04 1.76
CA LEU A 106 -11.01 -0.31 2.30
C LEU A 106 -9.81 -0.56 3.22
N ASN A 107 -10.08 -0.84 4.48
CA ASN A 107 -9.05 -1.30 5.41
C ASN A 107 -8.84 -2.81 5.22
N LEU A 108 -7.63 -3.19 4.78
CA LEU A 108 -7.27 -4.59 4.50
C LEU A 108 -6.70 -5.31 5.73
N GLY A 109 -6.49 -4.62 6.83
CA GLY A 109 -6.01 -5.20 8.07
C GLY A 109 -4.82 -4.46 8.68
N ILE A 110 -4.30 -5.04 9.75
CA ILE A 110 -3.19 -4.50 10.54
C ILE A 110 -1.89 -5.14 10.04
N ASN A 111 -0.88 -4.31 9.74
CA ASN A 111 0.44 -4.79 9.35
C ASN A 111 1.24 -5.30 10.57
N PHE A 112 1.15 -4.59 11.68
CA PHE A 112 1.79 -4.91 12.96
C PHE A 112 0.99 -4.24 14.09
N ASP A 113 0.89 -4.91 15.22
CA ASP A 113 0.02 -4.55 16.35
C ASP A 113 0.77 -4.35 17.68
N ASP A 114 2.08 -4.58 17.72
CA ASP A 114 2.92 -4.41 18.91
C ASP A 114 3.80 -3.17 18.84
N ASP A 115 3.29 -2.11 18.22
CA ASP A 115 3.96 -0.81 18.16
C ASP A 115 3.52 0.09 19.31
N LYS A 116 4.45 0.92 19.77
CA LYS A 116 4.18 1.93 20.81
C LYS A 116 4.69 3.28 20.34
N GLN A 117 3.78 4.19 20.15
CA GLN A 117 4.14 5.59 19.86
C GLN A 117 4.45 6.34 21.16
N GLY A 118 5.44 7.24 21.11
CA GLY A 118 5.81 8.03 22.27
C GLY A 118 7.09 8.82 22.05
N LEU A 119 7.43 9.58 23.07
CA LEU A 119 8.73 10.25 23.15
C LEU A 119 9.73 9.31 23.82
N TYR A 120 10.73 8.90 23.07
CA TYR A 120 11.78 8.01 23.54
C TYR A 120 13.06 8.80 23.79
N VAL A 121 13.67 8.56 24.93
CA VAL A 121 14.96 9.11 25.27
C VAL A 121 15.91 7.99 25.66
N PRO A 122 17.22 8.13 25.41
CA PRO A 122 18.21 7.16 25.89
C PRO A 122 18.12 6.98 27.42
N ARG A 123 18.26 5.75 27.89
CA ARG A 123 18.15 5.42 29.32
C ARG A 123 19.07 6.26 30.21
N TYR A 124 20.28 6.57 29.74
CA TYR A 124 21.23 7.37 30.50
C TYR A 124 20.76 8.82 30.78
N LEU A 125 19.77 9.32 29.98
CA LEU A 125 19.14 10.62 30.28
C LEU A 125 18.17 10.55 31.45
N ILE A 126 17.72 9.35 31.82
CA ILE A 126 16.80 9.12 32.94
C ILE A 126 17.58 8.66 34.18
N GLU A 127 18.50 7.73 33.99
CA GLU A 127 19.24 7.07 35.09
C GLU A 127 20.58 7.71 35.40
N GLY A 128 21.06 8.59 34.50
CA GLY A 128 22.41 9.12 34.54
C GLY A 128 23.44 8.16 33.94
N ASP A 129 24.64 8.66 33.69
CA ASP A 129 25.80 7.86 33.28
C ASP A 129 27.08 8.45 33.90
N ALA A 130 27.56 7.81 34.93
CA ALA A 130 28.74 8.27 35.65
C ALA A 130 30.00 8.29 34.75
N LYS A 131 30.08 7.40 33.75
CA LYS A 131 31.23 7.35 32.82
C LYS A 131 31.23 8.54 31.85
N ARG A 132 30.05 9.07 31.56
CA ARG A 132 29.87 10.26 30.71
C ARG A 132 29.75 11.55 31.51
N GLY A 133 29.85 11.49 32.81
CA GLY A 133 29.69 12.65 33.69
C GLY A 133 28.26 13.16 33.80
N ILE A 134 27.27 12.37 33.33
CA ILE A 134 25.87 12.72 33.40
C ILE A 134 25.34 12.32 34.77
N ARG A 135 25.10 13.32 35.63
CA ARG A 135 24.49 13.14 36.94
C ARG A 135 23.05 13.62 36.88
N PHE A 136 22.11 12.76 37.19
CA PHE A 136 20.76 13.20 37.52
C PHE A 136 20.69 13.59 38.99
N GLU A 137 20.67 14.89 39.25
CA GLU A 137 20.06 15.35 40.49
C GLU A 137 18.56 15.12 40.37
N ASN A 138 18.04 14.29 41.25
CA ASN A 138 16.61 13.99 41.35
C ASN A 138 15.81 15.27 41.69
N ARG A 139 15.67 16.16 40.72
CA ARG A 139 14.64 17.18 40.79
C ARG A 139 13.34 16.48 40.51
N GLN A 140 12.61 16.18 41.57
CA GLN A 140 11.20 15.85 41.55
C GLN A 140 10.42 16.99 40.87
N ARG A 141 10.54 17.11 39.54
CA ARG A 141 9.53 17.76 38.75
C ARG A 141 8.56 16.64 38.35
N PRO A 142 7.30 16.72 38.82
CA PRO A 142 6.29 15.85 38.23
C PRO A 142 6.30 16.17 36.73
N CYS A 143 6.76 15.24 35.93
CA CYS A 143 6.65 15.32 34.49
C CYS A 143 5.16 15.21 34.17
N ALA A 144 4.51 16.35 33.95
CA ALA A 144 3.08 16.38 33.56
C ALA A 144 2.85 15.63 32.23
N LEU A 145 3.95 15.31 31.50
CA LEU A 145 3.95 14.54 30.24
C LEU A 145 4.19 13.04 30.47
N CYS A 146 4.51 12.60 31.70
CA CYS A 146 4.77 11.20 32.02
C CYS A 146 3.56 10.46 32.61
N ALA A 147 2.37 11.06 32.58
CA ALA A 147 1.15 10.35 32.93
C ALA A 147 0.93 9.24 31.88
N PRO A 148 0.69 7.98 32.32
CA PRO A 148 0.31 6.94 31.37
C PRO A 148 -0.95 7.39 30.66
N VAL A 149 -0.92 7.39 29.33
CA VAL A 149 -2.13 7.55 28.53
C VAL A 149 -3.00 6.35 28.87
N GLN A 150 -4.04 6.59 29.65
CA GLN A 150 -5.06 5.57 29.91
C GLN A 150 -5.79 5.38 28.59
N GLY A 151 -5.53 4.25 27.93
CA GLY A 151 -6.31 3.82 26.79
C GLY A 151 -7.76 3.57 27.24
N SER A 152 -8.64 4.24 26.57
CA SER A 152 -10.09 3.99 26.59
C SER A 152 -10.44 2.92 25.57
#